data_fe5231582aaf1f9e8dddfb8d57bfb27a
#
_entry.id   fe5231582aaf1f9e8dddfb8d57bfb27a
#
_cell.length_a   1.000
_cell.length_b   1.000
_cell.length_c   1.000
_cell.angle_alpha   90.00
_cell.angle_beta   90.00
_cell.angle_gamma   90.00
#
_symmetry.space_group_name_H-M   'P 1'
#
loop_
_entity.id
_entity.type
_entity.pdbx_description
1 polymer ?
#
loop_
_entity_poly.entity_id
_entity_poly.type
_entity_poly.pdbx_seq_one_letter_code
_entity_poly.pdbx_strand_id
1 'polypeptide(L)'
;MKITAVTGHPVWVGHRDCFIVKIETDEGISGIGEGGISGRELAMQGMLDHFAHILVGRDPRQIEHLWQVLYRGHYFEGGKIAGAVVSAIDIALYDILGQSLGVPVYQLLGGACRTEIGCFATPGGLTGPDVVEKAREAVAEGWRFLRFGPGMPDKEWTGRDGVAYEGWTGGDGAVYEPMESMALAAHWIREVRSAVGPAVGLSIDFHHRLSVAEAALFCQQVADVNLMFLEEPIRAQSPEAYTQLRTMTPIPFAIGEEFASKWEFLPYIEQGILNFARIDISNVGGFTEAKKVAGWCEAHYIDVMPHNPLGPVCTAATIHFCAAINNFAQLEYSHRNAATWTHDVFPTFPTIVGTAFPLPTAPGLGVTFDQAVAADTYPFGYWDAPKWQRRDGQFTNW
;
A
#
# COMPACT_ATOMS: atom_id res chain seq x y z
N MET A 1 -28.56 -16.28 0.82
CA MET A 1 -27.09 -16.44 0.82
C MET A 1 -26.59 -16.42 2.25
N LYS A 2 -25.76 -17.42 2.62
CA LYS A 2 -25.10 -17.51 3.94
C LYS A 2 -23.66 -17.90 3.74
N ILE A 3 -22.78 -17.37 4.57
CA ILE A 3 -21.37 -17.77 4.62
C ILE A 3 -21.26 -19.20 5.12
N THR A 4 -20.56 -20.07 4.40
CA THR A 4 -20.35 -21.48 4.74
C THR A 4 -18.93 -21.75 5.22
N ALA A 5 -17.93 -21.02 4.70
CA ALA A 5 -16.54 -21.15 5.10
C ALA A 5 -15.80 -19.82 4.96
N VAL A 6 -14.78 -19.63 5.81
CA VAL A 6 -13.81 -18.51 5.75
C VAL A 6 -12.43 -19.12 5.95
N THR A 7 -11.55 -18.98 4.98
CA THR A 7 -10.21 -19.60 4.97
C THR A 7 -9.14 -18.60 4.61
N GLY A 8 -7.96 -18.72 5.23
CA GLY A 8 -6.78 -17.92 4.95
C GLY A 8 -5.73 -18.73 4.18
N HIS A 9 -5.11 -18.07 3.20
CA HIS A 9 -4.11 -18.66 2.33
C HIS A 9 -2.92 -17.70 2.22
N PRO A 10 -1.84 -17.90 2.99
CA PRO A 10 -0.59 -17.20 2.74
C PRO A 10 0.05 -17.76 1.48
N VAL A 11 0.34 -16.89 0.51
CA VAL A 11 0.90 -17.26 -0.80
C VAL A 11 2.26 -16.61 -0.94
N TRP A 12 3.32 -17.41 -0.89
CA TRP A 12 4.69 -16.92 -1.02
C TRP A 12 5.01 -16.52 -2.47
N VAL A 13 5.26 -15.25 -2.70
CA VAL A 13 5.59 -14.70 -4.04
C VAL A 13 7.08 -14.38 -4.20
N GLY A 14 7.94 -15.14 -3.53
CA GLY A 14 9.40 -15.06 -3.65
C GLY A 14 10.08 -14.11 -2.66
N HIS A 15 9.40 -13.07 -2.19
CA HIS A 15 9.97 -12.08 -1.26
C HIS A 15 9.03 -11.71 -0.11
N ARG A 16 7.76 -12.04 -0.19
CA ARG A 16 6.72 -11.87 0.86
C ARG A 16 5.58 -12.86 0.62
N ASP A 17 4.67 -12.96 1.57
CA ASP A 17 3.39 -13.63 1.36
C ASP A 17 2.31 -12.61 1.00
N CYS A 18 1.42 -12.98 0.07
CA CYS A 18 0.11 -12.39 -0.08
C CYS A 18 -0.86 -13.17 0.80
N PHE A 19 -1.42 -12.56 1.83
CA PHE A 19 -2.38 -13.23 2.71
C PHE A 19 -3.79 -13.11 2.14
N ILE A 20 -4.23 -14.13 1.41
CA ILE A 20 -5.54 -14.19 0.77
C ILE A 20 -6.58 -14.78 1.71
N VAL A 21 -7.69 -14.08 1.93
CA VAL A 21 -8.89 -14.57 2.61
C VAL A 21 -9.91 -14.94 1.56
N LYS A 22 -10.41 -16.19 1.62
CA LYS A 22 -11.52 -16.67 0.80
C LYS A 22 -12.75 -16.91 1.65
N ILE A 23 -13.90 -16.40 1.20
CA ILE A 23 -15.21 -16.59 1.83
C ILE A 23 -16.11 -17.34 0.85
N GLU A 24 -16.67 -18.46 1.29
CA GLU A 24 -17.58 -19.28 0.50
C GLU A 24 -19.02 -19.14 1.00
N THR A 25 -19.99 -19.29 0.10
CA THR A 25 -21.43 -19.20 0.42
C THR A 25 -22.21 -20.42 -0.01
N ASP A 26 -23.42 -20.59 0.58
CA ASP A 26 -24.35 -21.67 0.25
C ASP A 26 -25.00 -21.52 -1.15
N GLU A 27 -24.77 -20.42 -1.85
CA GLU A 27 -25.25 -20.20 -3.22
C GLU A 27 -24.15 -20.46 -4.28
N GLY A 28 -22.96 -20.96 -3.87
CA GLY A 28 -21.86 -21.28 -4.75
C GLY A 28 -21.03 -20.07 -5.22
N ILE A 29 -21.37 -18.86 -4.74
CA ILE A 29 -20.55 -17.65 -4.96
C ILE A 29 -19.48 -17.61 -3.87
N SER A 30 -18.24 -17.32 -4.26
CA SER A 30 -17.14 -17.07 -3.31
C SER A 30 -16.46 -15.75 -3.62
N GLY A 31 -16.00 -15.06 -2.58
CA GLY A 31 -15.21 -13.84 -2.73
C GLY A 31 -13.84 -13.97 -2.09
N ILE A 32 -12.93 -13.13 -2.55
CA ILE A 32 -11.55 -13.08 -2.06
C ILE A 32 -11.19 -11.66 -1.62
N GLY A 33 -10.31 -11.57 -0.61
CA GLY A 33 -9.70 -10.33 -0.15
C GLY A 33 -8.26 -10.56 0.26
N GLU A 34 -7.48 -9.51 0.41
CA GLU A 34 -6.07 -9.59 0.77
C GLU A 34 -5.78 -8.75 2.01
N GLY A 35 -5.09 -9.33 2.99
CA GLY A 35 -4.66 -8.65 4.22
C GLY A 35 -3.26 -8.06 4.08
N GLY A 36 -3.07 -6.83 4.59
CA GLY A 36 -1.96 -5.97 4.21
C GLY A 36 -0.68 -6.04 5.04
N ILE A 37 -0.65 -6.73 6.17
CA ILE A 37 0.51 -6.71 7.08
C ILE A 37 1.49 -7.83 6.75
N SER A 38 2.43 -7.56 5.84
CA SER A 38 3.50 -8.50 5.50
C SER A 38 4.38 -8.85 6.72
N GLY A 39 4.77 -10.12 6.84
CA GLY A 39 5.58 -10.64 7.93
C GLY A 39 4.78 -10.90 9.22
N ARG A 40 3.44 -10.86 9.17
CA ARG A 40 2.53 -11.15 10.29
C ARG A 40 1.41 -12.12 9.90
N GLU A 41 1.59 -12.87 8.83
CA GLU A 41 0.59 -13.74 8.21
C GLU A 41 0.06 -14.79 9.20
N LEU A 42 0.94 -15.39 10.03
CA LEU A 42 0.53 -16.35 11.04
C LEU A 42 -0.36 -15.73 12.14
N ALA A 43 -0.13 -14.46 12.48
CA ALA A 43 -0.97 -13.73 13.42
C ALA A 43 -2.32 -13.35 12.77
N MET A 44 -2.31 -12.98 11.49
CA MET A 44 -3.55 -12.76 10.72
C MET A 44 -4.35 -14.04 10.59
N GLN A 45 -3.72 -15.20 10.36
CA GLN A 45 -4.42 -16.49 10.33
C GLN A 45 -5.11 -16.78 11.66
N GLY A 46 -4.41 -16.62 12.79
CA GLY A 46 -5.02 -16.82 14.11
C GLY A 46 -6.19 -15.88 14.38
N MET A 47 -6.12 -14.62 13.96
CA MET A 47 -7.23 -13.67 14.05
C MET A 47 -8.40 -14.06 13.12
N LEU A 48 -8.10 -14.49 11.90
CA LEU A 48 -9.12 -14.97 10.96
C LEU A 48 -9.88 -16.17 11.49
N ASP A 49 -9.20 -17.09 12.16
CA ASP A 49 -9.83 -18.27 12.77
C ASP A 49 -10.87 -17.87 13.83
N HIS A 50 -10.60 -16.85 14.66
CA HIS A 50 -11.59 -16.26 15.57
C HIS A 50 -12.76 -15.65 14.81
N PHE A 51 -12.50 -14.88 13.77
CA PHE A 51 -13.55 -14.20 12.99
C PHE A 51 -14.41 -15.17 12.19
N ALA A 52 -13.87 -16.31 11.73
CA ALA A 52 -14.62 -17.34 11.04
C ALA A 52 -15.79 -17.87 11.88
N HIS A 53 -15.60 -18.07 13.20
CA HIS A 53 -16.68 -18.48 14.12
C HIS A 53 -17.82 -17.47 14.21
N ILE A 54 -17.54 -16.17 14.00
CA ILE A 54 -18.55 -15.11 14.01
C ILE A 54 -19.29 -15.06 12.67
N LEU A 55 -18.59 -15.29 11.57
CA LEU A 55 -19.07 -15.06 10.21
C LEU A 55 -19.90 -16.22 9.65
N VAL A 56 -19.52 -17.47 9.93
CA VAL A 56 -20.24 -18.64 9.38
C VAL A 56 -21.71 -18.63 9.79
N GLY A 57 -22.58 -18.82 8.80
CA GLY A 57 -24.04 -18.74 8.93
C GLY A 57 -24.63 -17.34 8.77
N ARG A 58 -23.81 -16.27 8.71
CA ARG A 58 -24.28 -14.90 8.49
C ARG A 58 -24.54 -14.61 7.00
N ASP A 59 -25.32 -13.57 6.74
CA ASP A 59 -25.55 -13.06 5.39
C ASP A 59 -24.37 -12.15 4.96
N PRO A 60 -23.59 -12.52 3.92
CA PRO A 60 -22.43 -11.76 3.48
C PRO A 60 -22.77 -10.37 2.91
N ARG A 61 -24.03 -10.12 2.59
CA ARG A 61 -24.49 -8.82 2.03
C ARG A 61 -24.63 -7.73 3.10
N GLN A 62 -24.60 -8.10 4.39
CA GLN A 62 -24.68 -7.12 5.50
C GLN A 62 -23.27 -6.58 5.85
N ILE A 63 -22.56 -6.06 4.86
CA ILE A 63 -21.12 -5.74 4.94
C ILE A 63 -20.82 -4.77 6.10
N GLU A 64 -21.45 -3.60 6.14
CA GLU A 64 -21.23 -2.61 7.22
C GLU A 64 -21.54 -3.20 8.60
N HIS A 65 -22.61 -4.00 8.72
CA HIS A 65 -22.96 -4.64 9.99
C HIS A 65 -21.88 -5.64 10.42
N LEU A 66 -21.43 -6.49 9.49
CA LEU A 66 -20.38 -7.48 9.78
C LEU A 66 -19.07 -6.78 10.13
N TRP A 67 -18.71 -5.70 9.43
CA TRP A 67 -17.55 -4.88 9.76
C TRP A 67 -17.60 -4.40 11.21
N GLN A 68 -18.74 -3.83 11.65
CA GLN A 68 -18.92 -3.34 13.03
C GLN A 68 -18.81 -4.50 14.04
N VAL A 69 -19.40 -5.66 13.75
CA VAL A 69 -19.32 -6.84 14.62
C VAL A 69 -17.88 -7.32 14.77
N LEU A 70 -17.10 -7.37 13.68
CA LEU A 70 -15.71 -7.82 13.71
C LEU A 70 -14.79 -6.83 14.42
N TYR A 71 -14.96 -5.53 14.16
CA TYR A 71 -14.10 -4.49 14.73
C TYR A 71 -14.45 -4.17 16.18
N ARG A 72 -15.74 -4.10 16.54
CA ARG A 72 -16.24 -3.66 17.86
C ARG A 72 -16.94 -4.74 18.68
N GLY A 73 -17.14 -5.93 18.12
CA GLY A 73 -17.90 -7.01 18.78
C GLY A 73 -17.20 -7.61 20.00
N HIS A 74 -15.94 -7.30 20.22
CA HIS A 74 -15.17 -7.62 21.40
C HIS A 74 -14.75 -6.34 22.12
N TYR A 75 -14.53 -6.41 23.43
CA TYR A 75 -14.17 -5.25 24.23
C TYR A 75 -12.88 -4.56 23.77
N PHE A 76 -11.90 -5.33 23.26
CA PHE A 76 -10.64 -4.81 22.73
C PHE A 76 -10.79 -4.58 21.22
N GLU A 77 -11.00 -3.33 20.84
CA GLU A 77 -11.23 -2.92 19.44
C GLU A 77 -9.94 -2.71 18.67
N GLY A 78 -9.97 -3.00 17.37
CA GLY A 78 -8.95 -2.58 16.42
C GLY A 78 -7.58 -3.25 16.57
N GLY A 79 -6.56 -2.47 16.20
CA GLY A 79 -5.17 -2.93 16.08
C GLY A 79 -4.82 -3.37 14.67
N LYS A 80 -3.53 -3.26 14.30
CA LYS A 80 -3.07 -3.45 12.91
C LYS A 80 -3.40 -4.85 12.36
N ILE A 81 -3.21 -5.91 13.16
CA ILE A 81 -3.52 -7.28 12.73
C ILE A 81 -5.02 -7.46 12.52
N ALA A 82 -5.85 -7.02 13.48
CA ALA A 82 -7.30 -7.10 13.33
C ALA A 82 -7.79 -6.24 12.16
N GLY A 83 -7.24 -5.03 11.99
CA GLY A 83 -7.55 -4.14 10.86
C GLY A 83 -7.28 -4.78 9.51
N ALA A 84 -6.12 -5.43 9.34
CA ALA A 84 -5.76 -6.12 8.09
C ALA A 84 -6.70 -7.30 7.79
N VAL A 85 -7.06 -8.10 8.80
CA VAL A 85 -7.97 -9.23 8.61
C VAL A 85 -9.40 -8.75 8.33
N VAL A 86 -9.87 -7.71 9.02
CA VAL A 86 -11.16 -7.07 8.72
C VAL A 86 -11.17 -6.50 7.32
N SER A 87 -10.06 -5.89 6.86
CA SER A 87 -9.93 -5.40 5.49
C SER A 87 -10.09 -6.52 4.45
N ALA A 88 -9.38 -7.63 4.64
CA ALA A 88 -9.48 -8.77 3.73
C ALA A 88 -10.90 -9.35 3.69
N ILE A 89 -11.56 -9.47 4.84
CA ILE A 89 -12.95 -9.93 4.93
C ILE A 89 -13.89 -8.94 4.22
N ASP A 90 -13.77 -7.64 4.48
CA ASP A 90 -14.58 -6.59 3.85
C ASP A 90 -14.45 -6.62 2.32
N ILE A 91 -13.24 -6.70 1.80
CA ILE A 91 -12.95 -6.81 0.38
C ILE A 91 -13.62 -8.06 -0.22
N ALA A 92 -13.50 -9.21 0.45
CA ALA A 92 -14.14 -10.46 0.00
C ALA A 92 -15.68 -10.38 0.01
N LEU A 93 -16.28 -9.68 0.98
CA LEU A 93 -17.73 -9.49 1.04
C LEU A 93 -18.23 -8.57 -0.09
N TYR A 94 -17.48 -7.50 -0.43
CA TYR A 94 -17.79 -6.68 -1.60
C TYR A 94 -17.62 -7.45 -2.91
N ASP A 95 -16.64 -8.34 -3.00
CA ASP A 95 -16.45 -9.23 -4.15
C ASP A 95 -17.67 -10.15 -4.33
N ILE A 96 -18.13 -10.82 -3.26
CA ILE A 96 -19.36 -11.64 -3.26
C ILE A 96 -20.57 -10.81 -3.71
N LEU A 97 -20.73 -9.61 -3.16
CA LEU A 97 -21.89 -8.75 -3.49
C LEU A 97 -21.84 -8.35 -4.97
N GLY A 98 -20.69 -7.94 -5.48
CA GLY A 98 -20.51 -7.58 -6.89
C GLY A 98 -20.81 -8.74 -7.83
N GLN A 99 -20.30 -9.93 -7.52
CA GLN A 99 -20.58 -11.16 -8.29
C GLN A 99 -22.08 -11.50 -8.26
N SER A 100 -22.72 -11.44 -7.09
CA SER A 100 -24.15 -11.76 -6.94
C SER A 100 -25.08 -10.82 -7.70
N LEU A 101 -24.66 -9.58 -7.91
CA LEU A 101 -25.41 -8.56 -8.67
C LEU A 101 -24.95 -8.46 -10.14
N GLY A 102 -23.90 -9.16 -10.52
CA GLY A 102 -23.34 -9.12 -11.88
C GLY A 102 -22.66 -7.80 -12.23
N VAL A 103 -22.12 -7.07 -11.26
CA VAL A 103 -21.50 -5.75 -11.45
C VAL A 103 -20.09 -5.69 -10.84
N PRO A 104 -19.15 -4.88 -11.41
CA PRO A 104 -17.87 -4.57 -10.78
C PRO A 104 -18.05 -3.85 -9.44
N VAL A 105 -17.15 -4.05 -8.48
CA VAL A 105 -17.25 -3.48 -7.13
C VAL A 105 -17.38 -1.95 -7.14
N TYR A 106 -16.68 -1.23 -8.01
CA TYR A 106 -16.82 0.25 -8.05
C TYR A 106 -18.23 0.74 -8.30
N GLN A 107 -19.09 -0.05 -8.97
CA GLN A 107 -20.52 0.27 -9.16
C GLN A 107 -21.28 0.29 -7.82
N LEU A 108 -20.90 -0.58 -6.88
CA LEU A 108 -21.46 -0.62 -5.51
C LEU A 108 -21.03 0.57 -4.67
N LEU A 109 -19.91 1.19 -5.03
CA LEU A 109 -19.31 2.32 -4.32
C LEU A 109 -19.80 3.70 -4.85
N GLY A 110 -20.70 3.70 -5.82
CA GLY A 110 -21.30 4.92 -6.40
C GLY A 110 -20.97 5.14 -7.89
N GLY A 111 -20.28 4.22 -8.53
CA GLY A 111 -19.91 4.30 -9.95
C GLY A 111 -18.55 4.96 -10.19
N ALA A 112 -18.14 5.01 -11.45
CA ALA A 112 -16.84 5.52 -11.84
C ALA A 112 -16.81 7.06 -11.95
N CYS A 113 -15.83 7.69 -11.31
CA CYS A 113 -15.50 9.11 -11.45
C CYS A 113 -14.51 9.38 -12.59
N ARG A 114 -13.90 8.33 -13.17
CA ARG A 114 -12.88 8.41 -14.23
C ARG A 114 -12.92 7.21 -15.15
N THR A 115 -12.16 7.26 -16.24
CA THR A 115 -12.14 6.22 -17.28
C THR A 115 -10.94 5.25 -17.13
N GLU A 116 -9.92 5.65 -16.37
CA GLU A 116 -8.71 4.87 -16.10
C GLU A 116 -8.09 5.30 -14.77
N ILE A 117 -7.21 4.48 -14.22
CA ILE A 117 -6.51 4.73 -12.96
C ILE A 117 -5.03 4.99 -13.25
N GLY A 118 -4.65 6.27 -13.32
CA GLY A 118 -3.27 6.68 -13.54
C GLY A 118 -2.35 6.32 -12.37
N CYS A 119 -1.14 5.86 -12.67
CA CYS A 119 -0.18 5.40 -11.68
C CYS A 119 1.07 6.30 -11.64
N PHE A 120 1.85 6.18 -10.56
CA PHE A 120 3.23 6.63 -10.52
C PHE A 120 4.21 5.45 -10.58
N ALA A 121 5.39 5.68 -11.14
CA ALA A 121 6.46 4.69 -11.18
C ALA A 121 7.46 4.86 -10.02
N THR A 122 8.12 3.77 -9.66
CA THR A 122 9.24 3.78 -8.70
C THR A 122 10.52 3.30 -9.39
N PRO A 123 11.31 4.20 -10.01
CA PRO A 123 12.50 3.82 -10.77
C PRO A 123 13.64 3.26 -9.91
N GLY A 124 13.63 3.49 -8.59
CA GLY A 124 14.63 2.97 -7.66
C GLY A 124 15.02 3.95 -6.55
N GLY A 125 16.13 3.65 -5.86
CA GLY A 125 16.69 4.50 -4.80
C GLY A 125 17.64 5.56 -5.35
N LEU A 126 17.74 6.70 -4.65
CA LEU A 126 18.62 7.83 -4.99
C LEU A 126 20.08 7.55 -4.54
N THR A 127 20.66 6.49 -5.04
CA THR A 127 21.95 5.93 -4.54
C THR A 127 23.12 6.22 -5.48
N GLY A 128 22.88 6.37 -6.78
CA GLY A 128 23.94 6.51 -7.79
C GLY A 128 23.44 7.05 -9.13
N PRO A 129 24.32 7.22 -10.13
CA PRO A 129 24.01 7.88 -11.40
C PRO A 129 22.98 7.12 -12.26
N ASP A 130 22.84 5.83 -12.10
CA ASP A 130 21.89 4.98 -12.83
C ASP A 130 20.43 5.38 -12.59
N VAL A 131 20.11 5.99 -11.44
CA VAL A 131 18.75 6.49 -11.17
C VAL A 131 18.32 7.60 -12.15
N VAL A 132 19.27 8.38 -12.64
CA VAL A 132 18.99 9.46 -13.62
C VAL A 132 18.56 8.87 -14.96
N GLU A 133 19.23 7.81 -15.42
CA GLU A 133 18.87 7.14 -16.67
C GLU A 133 17.53 6.40 -16.53
N LYS A 134 17.33 5.65 -15.43
CA LYS A 134 16.03 5.03 -15.13
C LYS A 134 14.88 6.04 -15.09
N ALA A 135 15.13 7.26 -14.58
CA ALA A 135 14.12 8.32 -14.60
C ALA A 135 13.82 8.81 -16.03
N ARG A 136 14.85 8.95 -16.89
CA ARG A 136 14.65 9.29 -18.32
C ARG A 136 13.87 8.22 -19.06
N GLU A 137 14.23 6.96 -18.85
CA GLU A 137 13.52 5.80 -19.44
C GLU A 137 12.05 5.81 -19.04
N ALA A 138 11.75 5.96 -17.74
CA ALA A 138 10.38 6.05 -17.26
C ALA A 138 9.60 7.21 -17.92
N VAL A 139 10.20 8.38 -18.05
CA VAL A 139 9.54 9.51 -18.72
C VAL A 139 9.34 9.24 -20.22
N ALA A 140 10.28 8.57 -20.89
CA ALA A 140 10.14 8.16 -22.28
C ALA A 140 9.03 7.13 -22.48
N GLU A 141 8.77 6.25 -21.51
CA GLU A 141 7.64 5.33 -21.46
C GLU A 141 6.29 6.02 -21.19
N GLY A 142 6.31 7.31 -20.84
CA GLY A 142 5.09 8.11 -20.61
C GLY A 142 4.77 8.41 -19.14
N TRP A 143 5.58 7.94 -18.19
CA TRP A 143 5.36 8.24 -16.78
C TRP A 143 5.51 9.72 -16.49
N ARG A 144 4.55 10.29 -15.73
CA ARG A 144 4.51 11.70 -15.35
C ARG A 144 4.82 11.94 -13.88
N PHE A 145 4.78 10.89 -13.08
CA PHE A 145 5.01 10.93 -11.64
C PHE A 145 5.98 9.82 -11.26
N LEU A 146 7.06 10.19 -10.57
CA LEU A 146 8.14 9.29 -10.18
C LEU A 146 8.38 9.40 -8.67
N ARG A 147 8.36 8.28 -7.97
CA ARG A 147 8.70 8.17 -6.56
C ARG A 147 10.03 7.43 -6.41
N PHE A 148 10.88 7.91 -5.54
CA PHE A 148 12.19 7.34 -5.29
C PHE A 148 12.34 6.92 -3.84
N GLY A 149 13.09 5.85 -3.57
CA GLY A 149 13.59 5.56 -2.24
C GLY A 149 14.72 6.52 -1.85
N PRO A 150 15.09 6.59 -0.56
CA PRO A 150 16.18 7.42 -0.09
C PRO A 150 17.53 6.94 -0.62
N GLY A 151 18.56 7.77 -0.52
CA GLY A 151 19.93 7.38 -0.84
C GLY A 151 20.47 6.35 0.14
N MET A 152 21.01 5.26 -0.37
CA MET A 152 21.60 4.20 0.44
C MET A 152 23.09 4.09 0.11
N PRO A 153 24.00 4.37 1.07
CA PRO A 153 25.43 4.36 0.81
C PRO A 153 26.01 2.96 0.53
N ASP A 154 25.47 1.94 1.17
CA ASP A 154 25.96 0.56 1.01
C ASP A 154 25.04 -0.24 0.07
N LYS A 155 25.62 -0.67 -1.06
CA LYS A 155 24.87 -1.26 -2.19
C LYS A 155 24.64 -2.77 -2.10
N GLU A 156 25.30 -3.46 -1.19
CA GLU A 156 25.34 -4.93 -1.21
C GLU A 156 24.45 -5.55 -0.14
N TRP A 157 23.15 -5.61 -0.41
CA TRP A 157 22.32 -6.60 0.24
C TRP A 157 21.80 -7.60 -0.78
N THR A 158 22.09 -8.86 -0.54
CA THR A 158 21.47 -9.98 -1.25
C THR A 158 20.49 -10.65 -0.29
N GLY A 159 19.22 -10.77 -0.67
CA GLY A 159 18.27 -11.61 0.05
C GLY A 159 18.72 -13.06 0.18
N ARG A 160 18.01 -13.89 0.94
CA ARG A 160 18.31 -15.31 1.14
C ARG A 160 18.59 -16.09 -0.17
N ASP A 161 18.04 -15.64 -1.28
CA ASP A 161 18.13 -16.29 -2.60
C ASP A 161 19.22 -15.66 -3.48
N GLY A 162 20.10 -14.80 -2.95
CA GLY A 162 21.15 -14.13 -3.72
C GLY A 162 20.62 -13.10 -4.73
N VAL A 163 19.34 -12.78 -4.70
CA VAL A 163 18.73 -11.76 -5.57
C VAL A 163 18.93 -10.39 -4.92
N ALA A 164 19.64 -9.51 -5.62
CA ALA A 164 19.78 -8.12 -5.21
C ALA A 164 18.43 -7.42 -5.36
N TYR A 165 17.84 -6.99 -4.26
CA TYR A 165 16.61 -6.20 -4.28
C TYR A 165 16.99 -4.71 -4.33
N GLU A 166 17.02 -4.13 -5.52
CA GLU A 166 17.24 -2.69 -5.70
C GLU A 166 16.17 -1.91 -4.94
N GLY A 167 16.60 -1.09 -3.99
CA GLY A 167 15.73 -0.30 -3.11
C GLY A 167 15.34 -0.96 -1.78
N TRP A 168 15.67 -2.23 -1.57
CA TRP A 168 15.43 -2.98 -0.32
C TRP A 168 16.75 -3.57 0.14
N THR A 169 17.63 -2.72 0.62
CA THR A 169 18.95 -3.13 1.08
C THR A 169 18.91 -3.23 2.60
N GLY A 170 18.82 -4.41 3.15
CA GLY A 170 18.81 -4.65 4.59
C GLY A 170 18.81 -6.13 4.90
N GLY A 171 19.81 -6.57 5.57
CA GLY A 171 19.93 -7.82 6.30
C GLY A 171 20.30 -7.50 7.73
N ASP A 172 20.55 -8.51 8.56
CA ASP A 172 21.14 -8.28 9.88
C ASP A 172 22.48 -7.54 9.70
N GLY A 173 22.58 -6.33 10.30
CA GLY A 173 23.78 -5.49 10.24
C GLY A 173 23.88 -4.51 9.07
N ALA A 174 22.81 -4.36 8.25
CA ALA A 174 22.81 -3.31 7.22
C ALA A 174 22.81 -1.91 7.86
N VAL A 175 23.72 -1.05 7.39
CA VAL A 175 23.95 0.28 7.95
C VAL A 175 23.11 1.34 7.23
N TYR A 176 22.39 2.13 8.00
CA TYR A 176 21.70 3.32 7.55
C TYR A 176 22.10 4.54 8.39
N GLU A 177 22.79 5.50 7.76
CA GLU A 177 23.16 6.77 8.36
C GLU A 177 22.33 7.90 7.72
N PRO A 178 21.40 8.54 8.45
CA PRO A 178 20.50 9.54 7.88
C PRO A 178 21.22 10.69 7.16
N MET A 179 22.29 11.22 7.73
CA MET A 179 23.00 12.35 7.13
C MET A 179 23.61 11.98 5.78
N GLU A 180 24.17 10.78 5.63
CA GLU A 180 24.74 10.29 4.37
C GLU A 180 23.62 10.00 3.36
N SER A 181 22.56 9.34 3.79
CA SER A 181 21.38 9.06 2.99
C SER A 181 20.73 10.34 2.45
N MET A 182 20.53 11.33 3.31
CA MET A 182 19.98 12.64 2.90
C MET A 182 20.87 13.36 1.91
N ALA A 183 22.20 13.36 2.10
CA ALA A 183 23.14 14.00 1.18
C ALA A 183 23.09 13.35 -0.22
N LEU A 184 23.07 12.01 -0.29
CA LEU A 184 22.91 11.27 -1.54
C LEU A 184 21.57 11.58 -2.20
N ALA A 185 20.48 11.50 -1.45
CA ALA A 185 19.13 11.75 -1.95
C ALA A 185 19.01 13.20 -2.49
N ALA A 186 19.54 14.19 -1.78
CA ALA A 186 19.51 15.59 -2.21
C ALA A 186 20.35 15.84 -3.47
N HIS A 187 21.48 15.13 -3.63
CA HIS A 187 22.30 15.22 -4.83
C HIS A 187 21.57 14.59 -6.03
N TRP A 188 21.18 13.33 -5.93
CA TRP A 188 20.63 12.60 -7.07
C TRP A 188 19.23 13.06 -7.47
N ILE A 189 18.39 13.54 -6.55
CA ILE A 189 17.08 14.08 -6.93
C ILE A 189 17.20 15.38 -7.75
N ARG A 190 18.25 16.20 -7.52
CA ARG A 190 18.54 17.36 -8.37
C ARG A 190 19.00 16.96 -9.77
N GLU A 191 19.88 15.95 -9.85
CA GLU A 191 20.30 15.42 -11.16
C GLU A 191 19.10 14.83 -11.93
N VAL A 192 18.21 14.10 -11.25
CA VAL A 192 16.95 13.62 -11.83
C VAL A 192 16.10 14.81 -12.30
N ARG A 193 15.87 15.83 -11.45
CA ARG A 193 15.08 17.03 -11.82
C ARG A 193 15.66 17.72 -13.04
N SER A 194 16.97 17.87 -13.11
CA SER A 194 17.66 18.45 -14.27
C SER A 194 17.46 17.63 -15.54
N ALA A 195 17.41 16.31 -15.40
CA ALA A 195 17.30 15.38 -16.52
C ALA A 195 15.88 15.26 -17.10
N VAL A 196 14.84 15.29 -16.24
CA VAL A 196 13.44 15.05 -16.64
C VAL A 196 12.62 16.34 -16.79
N GLY A 197 13.15 17.47 -16.34
CA GLY A 197 12.50 18.77 -16.46
C GLY A 197 11.40 19.02 -15.41
N PRO A 198 10.79 20.23 -15.40
CA PRO A 198 9.88 20.68 -14.35
C PRO A 198 8.46 20.09 -14.44
N ALA A 199 8.09 19.48 -15.58
CA ALA A 199 6.73 18.96 -15.80
C ALA A 199 6.49 17.58 -15.18
N VAL A 200 7.54 16.91 -14.69
CA VAL A 200 7.45 15.59 -14.05
C VAL A 200 7.33 15.77 -12.54
N GLY A 201 6.30 15.17 -11.94
CA GLY A 201 6.15 15.11 -10.48
C GLY A 201 7.20 14.19 -9.88
N LEU A 202 8.01 14.71 -8.95
CA LEU A 202 9.03 13.93 -8.24
C LEU A 202 8.71 13.86 -6.76
N SER A 203 8.92 12.70 -6.15
CA SER A 203 8.70 12.47 -4.73
C SER A 203 9.73 11.50 -4.16
N ILE A 204 9.89 11.52 -2.85
CA ILE A 204 10.81 10.65 -2.12
C ILE A 204 10.07 10.03 -0.94
N ASP A 205 10.27 8.72 -0.74
CA ASP A 205 9.74 7.97 0.37
C ASP A 205 10.88 7.57 1.31
N PHE A 206 10.79 8.01 2.57
CA PHE A 206 11.81 7.74 3.59
C PHE A 206 11.47 6.57 4.52
N HIS A 207 10.27 5.99 4.45
CA HIS A 207 9.86 4.88 5.34
C HIS A 207 10.22 5.15 6.80
N HIS A 208 9.77 6.28 7.38
CA HIS A 208 9.92 6.68 8.80
C HIS A 208 11.36 6.80 9.34
N ARG A 209 12.39 6.91 8.47
CA ARG A 209 13.80 6.78 8.88
C ARG A 209 14.41 8.04 9.47
N LEU A 210 13.73 9.19 9.41
CA LEU A 210 14.26 10.46 9.88
C LEU A 210 13.66 10.87 11.23
N SER A 211 14.41 11.65 11.98
CA SER A 211 13.88 12.48 13.06
C SER A 211 13.23 13.75 12.52
N VAL A 212 12.49 14.50 13.35
CA VAL A 212 11.93 15.80 12.98
C VAL A 212 13.01 16.77 12.49
N ALA A 213 14.15 16.82 13.18
CA ALA A 213 15.25 17.70 12.82
C ALA A 213 15.90 17.33 11.47
N GLU A 214 16.14 16.03 11.26
CA GLU A 214 16.68 15.50 10.00
C GLU A 214 15.72 15.75 8.84
N ALA A 215 14.42 15.48 9.02
CA ALA A 215 13.41 15.73 8.01
C ALA A 215 13.31 17.22 7.64
N ALA A 216 13.34 18.13 8.64
CA ALA A 216 13.33 19.57 8.40
C ALA A 216 14.59 20.01 7.63
N LEU A 217 15.77 19.50 8.00
CA LEU A 217 17.03 19.77 7.31
C LEU A 217 16.98 19.28 5.84
N PHE A 218 16.51 18.06 5.62
CA PHE A 218 16.35 17.50 4.28
C PHE A 218 15.42 18.35 3.40
N CYS A 219 14.26 18.76 3.95
CA CYS A 219 13.33 19.63 3.24
C CYS A 219 13.99 20.97 2.81
N GLN A 220 14.85 21.54 3.65
CA GLN A 220 15.61 22.74 3.29
C GLN A 220 16.62 22.45 2.17
N GLN A 221 17.31 21.32 2.25
CA GLN A 221 18.28 20.91 1.22
C GLN A 221 17.66 20.74 -0.15
N VAL A 222 16.40 20.29 -0.27
CA VAL A 222 15.74 20.01 -1.56
C VAL A 222 14.64 21.02 -1.93
N ALA A 223 14.63 22.19 -1.30
CA ALA A 223 13.58 23.20 -1.53
C ALA A 223 13.54 23.67 -3.00
N ASP A 224 14.67 23.66 -3.69
CA ASP A 224 14.84 24.02 -5.11
C ASP A 224 14.37 22.92 -6.08
N VAL A 225 14.21 21.70 -5.62
CA VAL A 225 13.79 20.55 -6.45
C VAL A 225 12.31 20.60 -6.81
N ASN A 226 11.49 21.26 -5.99
CA ASN A 226 10.04 21.35 -6.18
C ASN A 226 9.38 19.96 -6.12
N LEU A 227 9.60 19.25 -5.00
CA LEU A 227 9.01 17.94 -4.78
C LEU A 227 7.48 18.02 -4.74
N MET A 228 6.81 17.08 -5.38
CA MET A 228 5.36 16.92 -5.31
C MET A 228 4.94 16.53 -3.87
N PHE A 229 5.69 15.65 -3.24
CA PHE A 229 5.53 15.29 -1.83
C PHE A 229 6.79 14.63 -1.26
N LEU A 230 6.85 14.61 0.07
CA LEU A 230 7.74 13.77 0.85
C LEU A 230 6.88 12.75 1.59
N GLU A 231 7.15 11.45 1.38
CA GLU A 231 6.39 10.35 1.95
C GLU A 231 7.06 9.86 3.23
N GLU A 232 6.25 9.67 4.25
CA GLU A 232 6.60 9.10 5.55
C GLU A 232 8.03 9.47 6.04
N PRO A 233 8.37 10.78 6.12
CA PRO A 233 9.73 11.16 6.52
C PRO A 233 10.05 10.74 7.95
N ILE A 234 9.07 10.80 8.86
CA ILE A 234 9.19 10.44 10.28
C ILE A 234 8.10 9.45 10.67
N ARG A 235 8.23 8.80 11.82
CA ARG A 235 7.23 7.84 12.32
C ARG A 235 5.88 8.49 12.58
N ALA A 236 4.83 7.84 12.12
CA ALA A 236 3.47 8.36 12.13
C ALA A 236 2.70 8.08 13.45
N GLN A 237 3.37 7.73 14.55
CA GLN A 237 2.71 7.50 15.84
C GLN A 237 2.46 8.79 16.64
N SER A 238 3.08 9.91 16.25
CA SER A 238 2.91 11.22 16.89
C SER A 238 2.48 12.27 15.87
N PRO A 239 1.17 12.57 15.79
CA PRO A 239 0.67 13.68 14.98
C PRO A 239 1.30 15.03 15.37
N GLU A 240 1.62 15.22 16.66
CA GLU A 240 2.24 16.45 17.16
C GLU A 240 3.65 16.67 16.57
N ALA A 241 4.43 15.60 16.40
CA ALA A 241 5.74 15.68 15.74
C ALA A 241 5.62 16.12 14.28
N TYR A 242 4.61 15.61 13.57
CA TYR A 242 4.28 16.05 12.22
C TYR A 242 3.76 17.49 12.16
N THR A 243 2.93 17.90 13.12
CA THR A 243 2.49 19.30 13.24
C THR A 243 3.69 20.24 13.41
N GLN A 244 4.68 19.86 14.24
CA GLN A 244 5.92 20.61 14.38
C GLN A 244 6.70 20.66 13.04
N LEU A 245 6.88 19.51 12.38
CA LEU A 245 7.59 19.45 11.09
C LEU A 245 6.89 20.30 10.02
N ARG A 246 5.54 20.31 9.99
CA ARG A 246 4.75 21.12 9.05
C ARG A 246 5.06 22.62 9.14
N THR A 247 5.43 23.14 10.31
CA THR A 247 5.83 24.55 10.47
C THR A 247 7.21 24.87 9.90
N MET A 248 8.02 23.86 9.60
CA MET A 248 9.42 24.00 9.15
C MET A 248 9.58 23.86 7.63
N THR A 249 8.55 23.41 6.92
CA THR A 249 8.62 23.18 5.47
C THR A 249 7.27 23.34 4.76
N PRO A 250 7.24 23.93 3.54
CA PRO A 250 6.06 23.94 2.68
C PRO A 250 5.90 22.66 1.83
N ILE A 251 6.88 21.74 1.81
CA ILE A 251 6.81 20.51 1.00
C ILE A 251 5.59 19.69 1.42
N PRO A 252 4.71 19.27 0.49
CA PRO A 252 3.57 18.44 0.80
C PRO A 252 3.99 17.09 1.39
N PHE A 253 3.17 16.53 2.30
CA PHE A 253 3.38 15.22 2.89
C PHE A 253 2.38 14.19 2.37
N ALA A 254 2.85 12.97 2.09
CA ALA A 254 2.07 11.77 1.85
C ALA A 254 2.23 10.84 3.06
N ILE A 255 1.11 10.52 3.75
CA ILE A 255 1.13 9.80 5.02
C ILE A 255 -0.05 8.85 5.12
N GLY A 256 0.13 7.71 5.79
CA GLY A 256 -0.98 6.86 6.22
C GLY A 256 -0.94 5.41 5.78
N GLU A 257 0.11 4.94 5.14
CA GLU A 257 0.23 3.55 4.67
C GLU A 257 0.17 2.51 5.79
N GLU A 258 0.61 2.87 6.99
CA GLU A 258 0.54 2.03 8.18
C GLU A 258 -0.78 2.16 8.97
N PHE A 259 -1.70 3.07 8.60
CA PHE A 259 -2.90 3.31 9.38
C PHE A 259 -3.92 2.19 9.19
N ALA A 260 -4.34 1.61 10.31
CA ALA A 260 -5.24 0.47 10.37
C ALA A 260 -6.71 0.87 10.69
N SER A 261 -7.00 2.15 10.74
CA SER A 261 -8.35 2.65 11.00
C SER A 261 -8.51 4.12 10.58
N LYS A 262 -9.75 4.53 10.35
CA LYS A 262 -10.08 5.97 10.13
C LYS A 262 -9.68 6.86 11.31
N TRP A 263 -9.61 6.30 12.53
CA TRP A 263 -9.23 7.05 13.73
C TRP A 263 -7.77 7.48 13.72
N GLU A 264 -6.89 6.68 13.09
CA GLU A 264 -5.48 7.04 12.92
C GLU A 264 -5.32 8.17 11.88
N PHE A 265 -6.16 8.22 10.84
CA PHE A 265 -6.19 9.33 9.88
C PHE A 265 -6.72 10.64 10.47
N LEU A 266 -7.64 10.57 11.44
CA LEU A 266 -8.37 11.71 11.99
C LEU A 266 -7.47 12.90 12.35
N PRO A 267 -6.46 12.78 13.22
CA PRO A 267 -5.66 13.94 13.61
C PRO A 267 -4.85 14.53 12.45
N TYR A 268 -4.45 13.70 11.48
CA TYR A 268 -3.69 14.14 10.31
C TYR A 268 -4.52 14.95 9.32
N ILE A 269 -5.78 14.58 9.14
CA ILE A 269 -6.72 15.29 8.28
C ILE A 269 -7.16 16.60 8.93
N GLU A 270 -7.65 16.55 10.18
CA GLU A 270 -8.23 17.72 10.85
C GLU A 270 -7.21 18.80 11.20
N GLN A 271 -5.95 18.42 11.44
CA GLN A 271 -4.87 19.39 11.70
C GLN A 271 -4.17 19.87 10.40
N GLY A 272 -4.61 19.40 9.23
CA GLY A 272 -4.01 19.79 7.94
C GLY A 272 -2.56 19.36 7.79
N ILE A 273 -2.18 18.22 8.37
CA ILE A 273 -0.81 17.71 8.35
C ILE A 273 -0.48 17.11 6.99
N LEU A 274 -1.32 16.18 6.51
CA LEU A 274 -1.09 15.48 5.24
C LEU A 274 -1.75 16.22 4.07
N ASN A 275 -1.16 16.08 2.90
CA ASN A 275 -1.67 16.61 1.63
C ASN A 275 -2.13 15.48 0.70
N PHE A 276 -1.54 14.29 0.87
CA PHE A 276 -1.90 13.06 0.18
C PHE A 276 -2.13 11.96 1.19
N ALA A 277 -3.33 11.38 1.21
CA ALA A 277 -3.66 10.26 2.08
C ALA A 277 -3.22 8.94 1.43
N ARG A 278 -2.24 8.26 2.07
CA ARG A 278 -1.72 6.96 1.65
C ARG A 278 -2.59 5.83 2.19
N ILE A 279 -3.87 5.81 1.79
CA ILE A 279 -4.81 4.80 2.26
C ILE A 279 -4.40 3.43 1.70
N ASP A 280 -4.08 2.48 2.58
CA ASP A 280 -3.95 1.06 2.21
C ASP A 280 -5.28 0.36 2.48
N ILE A 281 -5.95 -0.09 1.40
CA ILE A 281 -7.27 -0.73 1.51
C ILE A 281 -7.22 -2.06 2.24
N SER A 282 -6.07 -2.73 2.22
CA SER A 282 -5.83 -4.00 2.90
C SER A 282 -5.49 -3.84 4.39
N ASN A 283 -5.36 -2.59 4.89
CA ASN A 283 -5.03 -2.28 6.29
C ASN A 283 -6.11 -1.46 7.00
N VAL A 284 -6.72 -0.48 6.30
CA VAL A 284 -7.60 0.54 6.89
C VAL A 284 -8.99 0.03 7.30
N GLY A 285 -9.35 -1.20 6.92
CA GLY A 285 -10.68 -1.77 7.15
C GLY A 285 -11.48 -1.96 5.85
N GLY A 286 -10.81 -2.18 4.72
CA GLY A 286 -11.42 -2.46 3.41
C GLY A 286 -12.11 -1.28 2.77
N PHE A 287 -13.01 -1.53 1.83
CA PHE A 287 -13.81 -0.52 1.14
C PHE A 287 -14.66 0.31 2.09
N THR A 288 -15.24 -0.36 3.10
CA THR A 288 -16.13 0.27 4.09
C THR A 288 -15.46 1.45 4.78
N GLU A 289 -14.23 1.32 5.23
CA GLU A 289 -13.52 2.40 5.92
C GLU A 289 -12.76 3.32 4.95
N ALA A 290 -12.15 2.77 3.90
CA ALA A 290 -11.44 3.57 2.90
C ALA A 290 -12.33 4.66 2.29
N LYS A 291 -13.60 4.36 1.98
CA LYS A 291 -14.58 5.34 1.46
C LYS A 291 -14.88 6.46 2.48
N LYS A 292 -14.95 6.13 3.78
CA LYS A 292 -15.19 7.13 4.84
C LYS A 292 -13.98 8.07 4.96
N VAL A 293 -12.75 7.52 4.95
CA VAL A 293 -11.53 8.33 4.97
C VAL A 293 -11.43 9.21 3.72
N ALA A 294 -11.70 8.67 2.53
CA ALA A 294 -11.68 9.45 1.28
C ALA A 294 -12.67 10.62 1.29
N GLY A 295 -13.91 10.40 1.76
CA GLY A 295 -14.91 11.47 1.89
C GLY A 295 -14.49 12.53 2.91
N TRP A 296 -13.81 12.14 3.96
CA TRP A 296 -13.25 13.06 4.94
C TRP A 296 -12.09 13.89 4.37
N CYS A 297 -11.18 13.24 3.62
CA CYS A 297 -10.13 13.92 2.86
C CYS A 297 -10.70 14.92 1.86
N GLU A 298 -11.76 14.55 1.13
CA GLU A 298 -12.44 15.42 0.15
C GLU A 298 -12.95 16.71 0.80
N ALA A 299 -13.57 16.60 1.99
CA ALA A 299 -14.05 17.76 2.75
C ALA A 299 -12.94 18.73 3.21
N HIS A 300 -11.69 18.25 3.26
CA HIS A 300 -10.52 19.02 3.66
C HIS A 300 -9.57 19.34 2.49
N TYR A 301 -10.00 19.14 1.24
CA TYR A 301 -9.20 19.36 0.03
C TYR A 301 -7.89 18.56 -0.01
N ILE A 302 -7.92 17.34 0.52
CA ILE A 302 -6.80 16.40 0.55
C ILE A 302 -7.04 15.34 -0.53
N ASP A 303 -6.03 15.11 -1.36
CA ASP A 303 -6.09 14.06 -2.36
C ASP A 303 -5.74 12.68 -1.76
N VAL A 304 -6.35 11.66 -2.32
CA VAL A 304 -6.06 10.27 -1.98
C VAL A 304 -5.08 9.68 -3.00
N MET A 305 -4.01 9.13 -2.48
CA MET A 305 -2.96 8.47 -3.27
C MET A 305 -2.64 7.12 -2.60
N PRO A 306 -3.40 6.06 -2.93
CA PRO A 306 -3.34 4.83 -2.16
C PRO A 306 -1.98 4.14 -2.17
N HIS A 307 -1.62 3.59 -1.02
CA HIS A 307 -0.54 2.62 -0.87
C HIS A 307 -0.98 1.28 -1.47
N ASN A 308 -0.17 0.69 -2.35
CA ASN A 308 -0.52 -0.53 -3.08
C ASN A 308 0.71 -1.38 -3.40
N PRO A 309 1.43 -1.90 -2.41
CA PRO A 309 2.66 -2.66 -2.59
C PRO A 309 2.43 -4.18 -2.63
N LEU A 310 1.19 -4.64 -2.43
CA LEU A 310 0.88 -6.05 -2.18
C LEU A 310 0.59 -6.84 -3.47
N GLY A 311 -0.31 -7.80 -3.36
CA GLY A 311 -0.65 -8.71 -4.44
C GLY A 311 -1.74 -8.21 -5.39
N PRO A 312 -2.18 -9.09 -6.30
CA PRO A 312 -3.16 -8.73 -7.33
C PRO A 312 -4.55 -8.47 -6.78
N VAL A 313 -4.92 -9.05 -5.62
CA VAL A 313 -6.24 -8.83 -5.00
C VAL A 313 -6.31 -7.45 -4.35
N CYS A 314 -5.26 -7.05 -3.62
CA CYS A 314 -5.11 -5.68 -3.10
C CYS A 314 -5.14 -4.66 -4.24
N THR A 315 -4.39 -4.90 -5.33
CA THR A 315 -4.36 -4.02 -6.48
C THR A 315 -5.74 -3.89 -7.12
N ALA A 316 -6.46 -4.99 -7.32
CA ALA A 316 -7.83 -4.95 -7.86
C ALA A 316 -8.76 -4.14 -6.95
N ALA A 317 -8.76 -4.41 -5.65
CA ALA A 317 -9.57 -3.67 -4.69
C ALA A 317 -9.24 -2.17 -4.73
N THR A 318 -7.96 -1.81 -4.76
CA THR A 318 -7.53 -0.42 -4.81
C THR A 318 -7.95 0.26 -6.11
N ILE A 319 -7.91 -0.42 -7.26
CA ILE A 319 -8.41 0.10 -8.55
C ILE A 319 -9.91 0.42 -8.46
N HIS A 320 -10.74 -0.49 -7.90
CA HIS A 320 -12.16 -0.24 -7.70
C HIS A 320 -12.42 0.95 -6.77
N PHE A 321 -11.65 1.05 -5.69
CA PHE A 321 -11.72 2.19 -4.77
C PHE A 321 -11.37 3.51 -5.47
N CYS A 322 -10.23 3.56 -6.17
CA CYS A 322 -9.79 4.73 -6.94
C CYS A 322 -10.80 5.15 -8.02
N ALA A 323 -11.45 4.18 -8.66
CA ALA A 323 -12.49 4.47 -9.65
C ALA A 323 -13.66 5.25 -9.07
N ALA A 324 -14.02 4.99 -7.79
CA ALA A 324 -15.26 5.47 -7.15
C ALA A 324 -15.08 6.67 -6.20
N ILE A 325 -13.92 7.30 -6.16
CA ILE A 325 -13.64 8.51 -5.37
C ILE A 325 -13.26 9.67 -6.28
N ASN A 326 -13.68 10.90 -5.97
CA ASN A 326 -13.41 12.06 -6.83
C ASN A 326 -12.02 12.64 -6.58
N ASN A 327 -11.56 12.66 -5.35
CA ASN A 327 -10.28 13.24 -4.89
C ASN A 327 -9.10 12.25 -4.99
N PHE A 328 -8.98 11.52 -6.09
CA PHE A 328 -7.88 10.62 -6.37
C PHE A 328 -6.75 11.35 -7.13
N ALA A 329 -5.50 11.20 -6.67
CA ALA A 329 -4.32 11.70 -7.36
C ALA A 329 -3.70 10.66 -8.30
N GLN A 330 -2.92 9.74 -7.78
CA GLN A 330 -2.30 8.63 -8.51
C GLN A 330 -2.30 7.37 -7.66
N LEU A 331 -2.22 6.20 -8.32
CA LEU A 331 -2.06 4.91 -7.67
C LEU A 331 -0.59 4.49 -7.64
N GLU A 332 -0.16 3.96 -6.52
CA GLU A 332 1.13 3.27 -6.45
C GLU A 332 1.14 2.03 -7.34
N TYR A 333 2.20 1.91 -8.16
CA TYR A 333 2.43 0.72 -8.95
C TYR A 333 3.91 0.34 -8.98
N SER A 334 4.17 -0.92 -8.69
CA SER A 334 5.50 -1.50 -8.77
C SER A 334 5.53 -2.61 -9.82
N HIS A 335 6.20 -2.35 -10.93
CA HIS A 335 6.46 -3.38 -11.96
C HIS A 335 7.12 -4.63 -11.37
N ARG A 336 8.00 -4.43 -10.39
CA ARG A 336 8.72 -5.49 -9.72
C ARG A 336 7.78 -6.41 -8.93
N ASN A 337 6.88 -5.83 -8.13
CA ASN A 337 5.90 -6.61 -7.38
C ASN A 337 4.95 -7.34 -8.36
N ALA A 338 4.46 -6.65 -9.38
CA ALA A 338 3.60 -7.26 -10.39
C ALA A 338 4.29 -8.41 -11.17
N ALA A 339 5.59 -8.36 -11.37
CA ALA A 339 6.35 -9.43 -12.02
C ALA A 339 6.42 -10.73 -11.16
N THR A 340 6.11 -10.67 -9.87
CA THR A 340 6.04 -11.85 -9.00
C THR A 340 4.65 -12.48 -8.95
N TRP A 341 3.64 -11.84 -9.52
CA TRP A 341 2.29 -12.40 -9.58
C TRP A 341 2.22 -13.52 -10.61
N THR A 342 1.77 -14.69 -10.20
CA THR A 342 1.77 -15.88 -11.04
C THR A 342 0.39 -16.19 -11.56
N HIS A 343 0.27 -16.45 -12.89
CA HIS A 343 -1.00 -16.78 -13.54
C HIS A 343 -1.55 -18.16 -13.18
N ASP A 344 -0.78 -19.01 -12.58
CA ASP A 344 -1.25 -20.31 -12.09
C ASP A 344 -2.04 -20.17 -10.78
N VAL A 345 -1.62 -19.28 -9.88
CA VAL A 345 -2.36 -18.96 -8.64
C VAL A 345 -3.47 -17.94 -8.87
N PHE A 346 -3.19 -16.93 -9.71
CA PHE A 346 -4.14 -15.87 -10.07
C PHE A 346 -4.36 -15.87 -11.59
N PRO A 347 -5.22 -16.76 -12.12
CA PRO A 347 -5.46 -16.86 -13.56
C PRO A 347 -5.90 -15.58 -14.23
N THR A 348 -6.63 -14.71 -13.49
CA THR A 348 -7.01 -13.36 -13.93
C THR A 348 -6.71 -12.34 -12.84
N PHE A 349 -6.11 -11.21 -13.24
CA PHE A 349 -5.87 -10.03 -12.38
C PHE A 349 -5.72 -8.77 -13.22
N PRO A 350 -5.81 -7.55 -12.63
CA PRO A 350 -5.64 -6.31 -13.37
C PRO A 350 -4.27 -6.19 -14.02
N THR A 351 -4.25 -5.77 -15.26
CA THR A 351 -3.02 -5.53 -16.04
C THR A 351 -2.95 -4.07 -16.43
N ILE A 352 -1.79 -3.44 -16.19
CA ILE A 352 -1.55 -2.05 -16.57
C ILE A 352 -1.40 -1.92 -18.10
N VAL A 353 -1.92 -0.84 -18.68
CA VAL A 353 -1.77 -0.49 -20.09
C VAL A 353 -1.10 0.88 -20.16
N GLY A 354 0.14 0.92 -20.65
CA GLY A 354 0.97 2.12 -20.55
C GLY A 354 1.23 2.48 -19.08
N THR A 355 0.71 3.62 -18.62
CA THR A 355 0.91 4.14 -17.26
C THR A 355 -0.37 4.17 -16.40
N ALA A 356 -1.43 3.46 -16.84
CA ALA A 356 -2.73 3.44 -16.17
C ALA A 356 -3.37 2.04 -16.22
N PHE A 357 -4.21 1.74 -15.24
CA PHE A 357 -5.10 0.59 -15.31
C PHE A 357 -6.43 0.96 -15.95
N PRO A 358 -6.93 0.17 -16.94
CA PRO A 358 -8.29 0.31 -17.40
C PRO A 358 -9.28 -0.05 -16.28
N LEU A 359 -10.50 0.49 -16.34
CA LEU A 359 -11.53 0.13 -15.36
C LEU A 359 -11.93 -1.34 -15.52
N PRO A 360 -12.07 -2.09 -14.40
CA PRO A 360 -12.54 -3.47 -14.44
C PRO A 360 -13.97 -3.56 -14.98
N THR A 361 -14.25 -4.57 -15.80
CA THR A 361 -15.58 -4.81 -16.37
C THR A 361 -16.24 -6.09 -15.83
N ALA A 362 -15.45 -7.00 -15.26
CA ALA A 362 -15.94 -8.24 -14.68
C ALA A 362 -16.71 -8.00 -13.37
N PRO A 363 -17.72 -8.81 -13.05
CA PRO A 363 -18.39 -8.77 -11.75
C PRO A 363 -17.43 -9.01 -10.58
N GLY A 364 -17.71 -8.39 -9.44
CA GLY A 364 -16.86 -8.46 -8.26
C GLY A 364 -15.55 -7.69 -8.45
N LEU A 365 -14.45 -8.25 -7.97
CA LEU A 365 -13.09 -7.70 -8.14
C LEU A 365 -12.49 -7.98 -9.53
N GLY A 366 -13.00 -8.98 -10.24
CA GLY A 366 -12.44 -9.43 -11.52
C GLY A 366 -11.12 -10.20 -11.38
N VAL A 367 -10.82 -10.74 -10.19
CA VAL A 367 -9.66 -11.58 -9.90
C VAL A 367 -10.11 -12.99 -9.62
N THR A 368 -9.38 -13.97 -10.15
CA THR A 368 -9.58 -15.38 -9.81
C THR A 368 -8.40 -15.90 -8.98
N PHE A 369 -8.68 -16.85 -8.10
CA PHE A 369 -7.70 -17.42 -7.18
C PHE A 369 -7.81 -18.94 -7.13
N ASP A 370 -6.71 -19.65 -7.43
CA ASP A 370 -6.61 -21.09 -7.30
C ASP A 370 -5.96 -21.46 -5.96
N GLN A 371 -6.79 -21.82 -4.99
CA GLN A 371 -6.34 -22.16 -3.64
C GLN A 371 -5.54 -23.48 -3.59
N ALA A 372 -5.76 -24.39 -4.53
CA ALA A 372 -5.04 -25.67 -4.55
C ALA A 372 -3.60 -25.45 -5.04
N VAL A 373 -3.43 -24.71 -6.11
CA VAL A 373 -2.09 -24.32 -6.61
C VAL A 373 -1.36 -23.47 -5.56
N ALA A 374 -2.06 -22.54 -4.90
CA ALA A 374 -1.48 -21.75 -3.82
C ALA A 374 -0.89 -22.61 -2.69
N ALA A 375 -1.67 -23.59 -2.21
CA ALA A 375 -1.25 -24.48 -1.13
C ALA A 375 -0.11 -25.42 -1.54
N ASP A 376 -0.15 -25.96 -2.75
CA ASP A 376 0.78 -26.99 -3.22
C ASP A 376 2.12 -26.41 -3.70
N THR A 377 2.08 -25.23 -4.33
CA THR A 377 3.25 -24.67 -5.04
C THR A 377 3.85 -23.46 -4.33
N TYR A 378 3.04 -22.65 -3.65
CA TYR A 378 3.43 -21.37 -3.03
C TYR A 378 3.09 -21.33 -1.52
N PRO A 379 3.54 -22.34 -0.72
CA PRO A 379 3.24 -22.38 0.69
C PRO A 379 3.88 -21.20 1.42
N PHE A 380 3.41 -20.92 2.63
CA PHE A 380 3.93 -19.87 3.52
C PHE A 380 5.46 -19.84 3.56
N GLY A 381 6.01 -18.65 3.35
CA GLY A 381 7.43 -18.36 3.48
C GLY A 381 7.70 -17.36 4.61
N TYR A 382 8.84 -17.47 5.27
CA TYR A 382 9.25 -16.48 6.26
C TYR A 382 9.90 -15.28 5.57
N TRP A 383 9.26 -14.11 5.66
CA TRP A 383 9.88 -12.87 5.23
C TRP A 383 10.87 -12.37 6.28
N ASP A 384 12.13 -12.27 5.90
CA ASP A 384 13.17 -11.65 6.71
C ASP A 384 13.24 -10.16 6.37
N ALA A 385 12.42 -9.37 7.07
CA ALA A 385 12.35 -7.92 6.85
C ALA A 385 13.71 -7.25 7.14
N PRO A 386 14.07 -6.19 6.41
CA PRO A 386 15.29 -5.43 6.68
C PRO A 386 15.37 -4.95 8.13
N LYS A 387 16.55 -5.08 8.75
CA LYS A 387 16.83 -4.65 10.12
C LYS A 387 17.99 -3.65 10.08
N TRP A 388 17.62 -2.41 9.79
CA TRP A 388 18.59 -1.33 9.64
C TRP A 388 19.21 -0.93 10.97
N GLN A 389 20.52 -0.66 10.98
CA GLN A 389 21.26 -0.21 12.14
C GLN A 389 22.11 1.01 11.79
N ARG A 390 22.35 1.87 12.76
CA ARG A 390 23.42 2.86 12.71
C ARG A 390 24.77 2.17 12.86
N ARG A 391 25.89 2.84 12.51
CA ARG A 391 27.26 2.27 12.69
C ARG A 391 27.58 1.91 14.12
N ASP A 392 26.94 2.57 15.10
CA ASP A 392 27.10 2.26 16.51
C ASP A 392 26.24 1.07 17.01
N GLY A 393 25.47 0.44 16.10
CA GLY A 393 24.58 -0.67 16.40
C GLY A 393 23.18 -0.27 16.83
N GLN A 394 22.85 1.03 16.91
CA GLN A 394 21.49 1.47 17.19
C GLN A 394 20.53 1.04 16.08
N PHE A 395 19.44 0.34 16.45
CA PHE A 395 18.38 0.00 15.49
C PHE A 395 17.68 1.26 14.98
N THR A 396 17.45 1.32 13.67
CA THR A 396 16.66 2.37 13.03
C THR A 396 15.40 1.79 12.39
N ASN A 397 14.54 2.64 11.85
CA ASN A 397 13.30 2.21 11.21
C ASN A 397 13.55 1.53 9.85
N TRP A 398 12.59 0.71 9.49
CA TRP A 398 12.56 -0.01 8.24
C TRP A 398 12.23 0.88 7.05
#